data_3e6e554977d3c538eaf922322b91f770
#
_entry.id   3e6e554977d3c538eaf922322b91f770
#
_cell.length_a   1.000
_cell.length_b   1.000
_cell.length_c   1.000
_cell.angle_alpha   90.00
_cell.angle_beta   90.00
_cell.angle_gamma   90.00
#
_symmetry.space_group_name_H-M   'P 1'
#
loop_
_entity.id
_entity.type
_entity.pdbx_description
1 polymer ?
#
loop_
_entity_poly.entity_id
_entity_poly.type
_entity_poly.pdbx_seq_one_letter_code
_entity_poly.pdbx_strand_id
1 'polypeptide(L)'
;MPAFRSLLCIFAAGTALLLTATSDVPGLEDQVLDRINHVRQDPAAYAERLRALRPHFVGHVLYLPGRERAMVTQEGVDAVDEAIAFLRDQTPLPPLSRGELLDLAAREHVAVQGSLGTRGHFSPDGSTPGDRVQRQGGGKLVGEEISYGYANADDVVQQLVIDDGVPDRSHRELLFNRELRYAGVGCGSHSRYGHMCVIDVSRTRTGASRYEALAQNDARPTGPARQP
;
A
#
# COMPACT_ATOMS: atom_id res chain seq x y z
N MET A 1 22.35 48.97 67.20
CA MET A 1 21.41 48.94 66.05
C MET A 1 21.96 47.94 65.05
N PRO A 2 21.40 46.73 64.93
CA PRO A 2 21.89 45.74 63.96
C PRO A 2 21.17 45.88 62.61
N ALA A 3 21.94 45.84 61.53
CA ALA A 3 21.46 45.90 60.14
C ALA A 3 20.92 44.53 59.71
N PHE A 4 19.67 44.51 59.23
CA PHE A 4 19.04 43.37 58.56
C PHE A 4 19.58 43.25 57.12
N ARG A 5 20.23 42.12 56.83
CA ARG A 5 20.54 41.70 55.45
C ARG A 5 19.42 40.84 54.92
N SER A 6 18.66 41.35 53.98
CA SER A 6 17.63 40.60 53.23
C SER A 6 18.32 39.70 52.19
N LEU A 7 18.07 38.38 52.34
CA LEU A 7 18.51 37.35 51.39
C LEU A 7 17.45 37.20 50.33
N LEU A 8 17.79 37.59 49.08
CA LEU A 8 16.91 37.44 47.91
C LEU A 8 17.08 36.04 47.34
N CYS A 9 16.09 35.15 47.55
CA CYS A 9 16.06 33.85 46.91
C CYS A 9 15.50 34.00 45.48
N ILE A 10 16.36 33.78 44.46
CA ILE A 10 15.96 33.73 43.07
C ILE A 10 15.50 32.27 42.77
N PHE A 11 14.18 32.06 42.61
CA PHE A 11 13.65 30.83 42.08
C PHE A 11 13.78 30.80 40.57
N ALA A 12 14.69 29.99 40.06
CA ALA A 12 14.77 29.70 38.63
C ALA A 12 13.66 28.67 38.30
N ALA A 13 12.59 29.11 37.67
CA ALA A 13 11.56 28.24 37.10
C ALA A 13 12.09 27.58 35.85
N GLY A 14 12.52 26.32 35.97
CA GLY A 14 12.90 25.51 34.81
C GLY A 14 11.66 25.05 34.09
N THR A 15 11.38 25.59 32.91
CA THR A 15 10.31 25.15 32.02
C THR A 15 10.76 23.83 31.36
N ALA A 16 10.25 22.70 31.85
CA ALA A 16 10.43 21.40 31.20
C ALA A 16 9.56 21.35 29.95
N LEU A 17 10.21 21.39 28.79
CA LEU A 17 9.56 21.19 27.49
C LEU A 17 9.25 19.68 27.36
N LEU A 18 8.01 19.29 27.62
CA LEU A 18 7.51 17.95 27.36
C LEU A 18 7.41 17.78 25.83
N LEU A 19 8.39 17.12 25.21
CA LEU A 19 8.26 16.59 23.85
C LEU A 19 7.23 15.45 23.92
N THR A 20 5.98 15.75 23.56
CA THR A 20 4.99 14.71 23.26
C THR A 20 5.38 14.10 21.91
N ALA A 21 5.95 12.91 21.93
CA ALA A 21 6.07 12.09 20.74
C ALA A 21 4.64 11.73 20.33
N THR A 22 4.10 12.40 19.32
CA THR A 22 2.90 11.94 18.63
C THR A 22 3.31 10.65 17.91
N SER A 23 2.84 9.52 18.40
CA SER A 23 2.87 8.29 17.61
C SER A 23 1.91 8.49 16.46
N ASP A 24 2.42 8.85 15.28
CA ASP A 24 1.63 8.87 14.07
C ASP A 24 1.12 7.44 13.81
N VAL A 25 -0.20 7.27 13.91
CA VAL A 25 -0.84 6.02 13.50
C VAL A 25 -0.63 5.91 11.99
N PRO A 26 -0.03 4.81 11.49
CA PRO A 26 0.22 4.65 10.06
C PRO A 26 -1.07 4.84 9.25
N GLY A 27 -1.01 5.59 8.16
CA GLY A 27 -2.11 5.75 7.24
C GLY A 27 -2.52 4.41 6.60
N LEU A 28 -3.70 4.37 5.97
CA LEU A 28 -4.17 3.14 5.31
C LEU A 28 -3.19 2.67 4.24
N GLU A 29 -2.56 3.58 3.50
CA GLU A 29 -1.57 3.26 2.47
C GLU A 29 -0.33 2.56 3.05
N ASP A 30 0.14 3.01 4.22
CA ASP A 30 1.26 2.36 4.90
C ASP A 30 0.88 0.96 5.38
N GLN A 31 -0.31 0.84 5.97
CA GLN A 31 -0.83 -0.45 6.42
C GLN A 31 -1.03 -1.45 5.27
N VAL A 32 -1.50 -0.99 4.10
CA VAL A 32 -1.64 -1.84 2.90
C VAL A 32 -0.28 -2.34 2.42
N LEU A 33 0.71 -1.45 2.30
CA LEU A 33 2.06 -1.86 1.91
C LEU A 33 2.69 -2.84 2.91
N ASP A 34 2.53 -2.58 4.20
CA ASP A 34 3.01 -3.48 5.26
C ASP A 34 2.31 -4.84 5.19
N ARG A 35 1.01 -4.87 4.92
CA ARG A 35 0.26 -6.12 4.78
C ARG A 35 0.69 -6.90 3.54
N ILE A 36 0.89 -6.25 2.39
CA ILE A 36 1.46 -6.88 1.18
C ILE A 36 2.83 -7.49 1.50
N ASN A 37 3.69 -6.75 2.18
CA ASN A 37 5.01 -7.22 2.55
C ASN A 37 4.97 -8.41 3.51
N HIS A 38 4.04 -8.41 4.47
CA HIS A 38 3.83 -9.56 5.36
C HIS A 38 3.44 -10.82 4.57
N VAL A 39 2.48 -10.70 3.64
CA VAL A 39 2.06 -11.84 2.79
C VAL A 39 3.20 -12.35 1.92
N ARG A 40 4.00 -11.48 1.34
CA ARG A 40 5.16 -11.85 0.52
C ARG A 40 6.25 -12.54 1.32
N GLN A 41 6.50 -12.10 2.55
CA GLN A 41 7.58 -12.62 3.40
C GLN A 41 7.20 -13.93 4.10
N ASP A 42 5.93 -14.12 4.43
CA ASP A 42 5.44 -15.35 5.07
C ASP A 42 4.10 -15.82 4.46
N PRO A 43 4.13 -16.31 3.21
CA PRO A 43 2.93 -16.78 2.53
C PRO A 43 2.28 -17.97 3.25
N ALA A 44 3.08 -18.83 3.90
CA ALA A 44 2.56 -19.98 4.62
C ALA A 44 1.72 -19.58 5.85
N ALA A 45 2.18 -18.60 6.63
CA ALA A 45 1.39 -18.05 7.74
C ALA A 45 0.12 -17.37 7.24
N TYR A 46 0.18 -16.70 6.10
CA TYR A 46 -1.01 -16.10 5.50
C TYR A 46 -2.01 -17.15 4.99
N ALA A 47 -1.55 -18.28 4.49
CA ALA A 47 -2.41 -19.42 4.13
C ALA A 47 -3.22 -19.92 5.35
N GLU A 48 -2.59 -20.02 6.53
CA GLU A 48 -3.31 -20.41 7.76
C GLU A 48 -4.34 -19.33 8.19
N ARG A 49 -4.04 -18.05 7.97
CA ARG A 49 -5.03 -16.97 8.17
C ARG A 49 -6.24 -17.12 7.24
N LEU A 50 -6.02 -17.39 5.94
CA LEU A 50 -7.11 -17.64 5.00
C LEU A 50 -7.91 -18.89 5.35
N ARG A 51 -7.26 -19.93 5.89
CA ARG A 51 -7.95 -21.14 6.34
C ARG A 51 -9.02 -20.86 7.39
N ALA A 52 -8.80 -19.87 8.26
CA ALA A 52 -9.76 -19.47 9.28
C ALA A 52 -11.06 -18.89 8.70
N LEU A 53 -11.10 -18.51 7.43
CA LEU A 53 -12.31 -18.03 6.76
C LEU A 53 -13.28 -19.16 6.40
N ARG A 54 -12.78 -20.38 6.14
CA ARG A 54 -13.56 -21.52 5.62
C ARG A 54 -14.83 -21.82 6.39
N PRO A 55 -14.83 -21.92 7.74
CA PRO A 55 -16.04 -22.25 8.50
C PRO A 55 -17.11 -21.15 8.46
N HIS A 56 -16.78 -19.98 7.94
CA HIS A 56 -17.68 -18.84 7.86
C HIS A 56 -18.41 -18.73 6.51
N PHE A 57 -18.16 -19.66 5.58
CA PHE A 57 -18.87 -19.72 4.32
C PHE A 57 -20.17 -20.53 4.41
N VAL A 58 -21.24 -19.99 3.81
CA VAL A 58 -22.48 -20.71 3.51
C VAL A 58 -22.74 -20.53 2.02
N GLY A 59 -22.40 -21.54 1.24
CA GLY A 59 -22.38 -21.43 -0.24
C GLY A 59 -21.38 -20.35 -0.67
N HIS A 60 -21.83 -19.38 -1.43
CA HIS A 60 -21.01 -18.27 -1.91
C HIS A 60 -21.04 -17.03 -0.98
N VAL A 61 -21.53 -17.17 0.24
CA VAL A 61 -21.64 -16.04 1.17
C VAL A 61 -20.75 -16.25 2.37
N LEU A 62 -19.87 -15.26 2.64
CA LEU A 62 -18.97 -15.25 3.78
C LEU A 62 -19.55 -14.40 4.92
N TYR A 63 -19.75 -15.03 6.09
CA TYR A 63 -20.26 -14.42 7.32
C TYR A 63 -19.13 -14.29 8.34
N LEU A 64 -18.48 -13.15 8.39
CA LEU A 64 -17.40 -12.92 9.37
C LEU A 64 -17.96 -12.46 10.71
N PRO A 65 -17.45 -13.00 11.84
CA PRO A 65 -17.82 -12.54 13.17
C PRO A 65 -17.53 -11.05 13.34
N GLY A 66 -18.48 -10.32 13.96
CA GLY A 66 -18.34 -8.89 14.20
C GLY A 66 -18.58 -7.99 12.99
N ARG A 67 -18.93 -8.53 11.83
CA ARG A 67 -19.36 -7.74 10.66
C ARG A 67 -20.88 -7.74 10.55
N GLU A 68 -21.45 -6.55 10.35
CA GLU A 68 -22.91 -6.40 10.15
C GLU A 68 -23.39 -6.95 8.80
N ARG A 69 -22.51 -6.99 7.81
CA ARG A 69 -22.84 -7.40 6.44
C ARG A 69 -22.01 -8.60 6.03
N ALA A 70 -22.71 -9.58 5.48
CA ALA A 70 -22.09 -10.71 4.80
C ALA A 70 -21.51 -10.27 3.45
N MET A 71 -20.46 -10.96 3.01
CA MET A 71 -19.81 -10.72 1.72
C MET A 71 -20.25 -11.79 0.73
N VAL A 72 -20.84 -11.36 -0.39
CA VAL A 72 -21.17 -12.26 -1.51
C VAL A 72 -19.93 -12.42 -2.38
N THR A 73 -19.52 -13.65 -2.61
CA THR A 73 -18.38 -14.04 -3.44
C THR A 73 -18.88 -14.71 -4.73
N GLN A 74 -18.04 -14.84 -5.74
CA GLN A 74 -18.38 -15.49 -6.99
C GLN A 74 -18.12 -17.01 -6.95
N GLU A 75 -17.00 -17.41 -6.35
CA GLU A 75 -16.53 -18.79 -6.32
C GLU A 75 -16.66 -19.44 -4.91
N GLY A 76 -17.07 -18.66 -3.91
CA GLY A 76 -17.24 -19.17 -2.56
C GLY A 76 -15.91 -19.57 -1.91
N VAL A 77 -15.94 -20.67 -1.16
CA VAL A 77 -14.78 -21.20 -0.45
C VAL A 77 -13.70 -21.74 -1.41
N ASP A 78 -14.06 -22.08 -2.65
CA ASP A 78 -13.13 -22.68 -3.61
C ASP A 78 -11.98 -21.73 -3.98
N ALA A 79 -12.27 -20.42 -4.18
CA ALA A 79 -11.22 -19.42 -4.41
C ALA A 79 -10.28 -19.28 -3.20
N VAL A 80 -10.81 -19.41 -1.98
CA VAL A 80 -10.00 -19.39 -0.75
C VAL A 80 -9.10 -20.62 -0.68
N ASP A 81 -9.62 -21.81 -1.00
CA ASP A 81 -8.85 -23.05 -0.97
C ASP A 81 -7.75 -23.06 -2.02
N GLU A 82 -8.01 -22.52 -3.20
CA GLU A 82 -7.00 -22.32 -4.24
C GLU A 82 -5.91 -21.33 -3.79
N ALA A 83 -6.30 -20.20 -3.18
CA ALA A 83 -5.34 -19.25 -2.63
C ALA A 83 -4.46 -19.88 -1.52
N ILE A 84 -5.04 -20.69 -0.65
CA ILE A 84 -4.31 -21.43 0.38
C ILE A 84 -3.29 -22.39 -0.26
N ALA A 85 -3.69 -23.14 -1.28
CA ALA A 85 -2.79 -24.07 -1.99
C ALA A 85 -1.62 -23.30 -2.63
N PHE A 86 -1.90 -22.23 -3.36
CA PHE A 86 -0.88 -21.36 -3.96
C PHE A 86 0.11 -20.84 -2.91
N LEU A 87 -0.40 -20.28 -1.79
CA LEU A 87 0.44 -19.67 -0.75
C LEU A 87 1.34 -20.69 -0.04
N ARG A 88 0.92 -21.95 0.08
CA ARG A 88 1.73 -23.02 0.67
C ARG A 88 2.92 -23.42 -0.19
N ASP A 89 2.73 -23.37 -1.50
CA ASP A 89 3.78 -23.69 -2.46
C ASP A 89 4.66 -22.49 -2.79
N GLN A 90 4.23 -21.28 -2.37
CA GLN A 90 4.92 -20.03 -2.66
C GLN A 90 6.19 -19.86 -1.79
N THR A 91 7.33 -19.70 -2.46
CA THR A 91 8.57 -19.32 -1.75
C THR A 91 8.48 -17.89 -1.22
N PRO A 92 8.89 -17.62 0.03
CA PRO A 92 8.97 -16.26 0.57
C PRO A 92 9.75 -15.32 -0.34
N LEU A 93 9.25 -14.09 -0.50
CA LEU A 93 9.83 -13.05 -1.32
C LEU A 93 10.28 -11.85 -0.48
N PRO A 94 11.30 -11.10 -0.93
CA PRO A 94 11.70 -9.87 -0.28
C PRO A 94 10.55 -8.87 -0.22
N PRO A 95 10.50 -8.00 0.80
CA PRO A 95 9.53 -6.92 0.89
C PRO A 95 9.72 -5.91 -0.24
N LEU A 96 8.63 -5.27 -0.64
CA LEU A 96 8.65 -4.14 -1.55
C LEU A 96 8.99 -2.86 -0.75
N SER A 97 9.90 -2.07 -1.30
CA SER A 97 10.19 -0.74 -0.78
C SER A 97 9.21 0.28 -1.36
N ARG A 98 8.96 1.36 -0.64
CA ARG A 98 8.10 2.44 -1.14
C ARG A 98 8.73 3.18 -2.32
N GLY A 99 7.91 3.42 -3.36
CA GLY A 99 8.24 4.25 -4.51
C GLY A 99 7.40 5.52 -4.50
N GLU A 100 7.99 6.67 -4.20
CA GLU A 100 7.28 7.94 -4.02
C GLU A 100 6.50 8.38 -5.27
N LEU A 101 7.07 8.18 -6.48
CA LEU A 101 6.40 8.51 -7.73
C LEU A 101 5.26 7.53 -8.04
N LEU A 102 5.36 6.29 -7.57
CA LEU A 102 4.29 5.29 -7.64
C LEU A 102 3.15 5.70 -6.69
N ASP A 103 3.44 6.15 -5.45
CA ASP A 103 2.42 6.70 -4.54
C ASP A 103 1.64 7.85 -5.17
N LEU A 104 2.35 8.81 -5.79
CA LEU A 104 1.72 9.97 -6.42
C LEU A 104 0.80 9.57 -7.57
N ALA A 105 1.22 8.63 -8.41
CA ALA A 105 0.42 8.14 -9.53
C ALA A 105 -0.81 7.36 -9.04
N ALA A 106 -0.65 6.51 -8.04
CA ALA A 106 -1.74 5.77 -7.41
C ALA A 106 -2.79 6.73 -6.81
N ARG A 107 -2.36 7.75 -6.06
CA ARG A 107 -3.25 8.78 -5.49
C ARG A 107 -3.96 9.62 -6.57
N GLU A 108 -3.27 9.94 -7.66
CA GLU A 108 -3.88 10.60 -8.83
C GLU A 108 -5.04 9.77 -9.37
N HIS A 109 -4.85 8.47 -9.55
CA HIS A 109 -5.89 7.58 -10.06
C HIS A 109 -7.07 7.46 -9.08
N VAL A 110 -6.79 7.33 -7.78
CA VAL A 110 -7.82 7.36 -6.72
C VAL A 110 -8.65 8.63 -6.76
N ALA A 111 -8.00 9.79 -6.87
CA ALA A 111 -8.70 11.08 -6.88
C ALA A 111 -9.65 11.21 -8.08
N VAL A 112 -9.21 10.77 -9.27
CA VAL A 112 -10.01 10.84 -10.50
C VAL A 112 -11.11 9.78 -10.49
N GLN A 113 -10.75 8.51 -10.32
CA GLN A 113 -11.69 7.40 -10.45
C GLN A 113 -12.68 7.37 -9.29
N GLY A 114 -12.23 7.68 -8.07
CA GLY A 114 -13.06 7.74 -6.88
C GLY A 114 -14.20 8.74 -7.00
N SER A 115 -13.95 9.94 -7.54
CA SER A 115 -14.97 10.97 -7.74
C SER A 115 -15.97 10.59 -8.84
N LEU A 116 -15.51 9.96 -9.92
CA LEU A 116 -16.35 9.56 -11.06
C LEU A 116 -17.14 8.27 -10.82
N GLY A 117 -16.72 7.45 -9.86
CA GLY A 117 -17.34 6.15 -9.61
C GLY A 117 -17.08 5.11 -10.70
N THR A 118 -16.04 5.30 -11.52
CA THR A 118 -15.63 4.38 -12.59
C THR A 118 -14.72 3.28 -12.05
N ARG A 119 -14.39 2.28 -12.88
CA ARG A 119 -13.50 1.16 -12.52
C ARG A 119 -12.47 0.94 -13.63
N GLY A 120 -11.38 0.26 -13.26
CA GLY A 120 -10.36 -0.22 -14.18
C GLY A 120 -9.08 0.60 -14.12
N HIS A 121 -8.11 0.21 -14.96
CA HIS A 121 -6.74 0.71 -14.91
C HIS A 121 -6.52 1.98 -15.73
N PHE A 122 -7.46 2.33 -16.60
CA PHE A 122 -7.36 3.53 -17.45
C PHE A 122 -8.07 4.72 -16.82
N SER A 123 -7.41 5.86 -16.82
CA SER A 123 -8.05 7.12 -16.49
C SER A 123 -9.00 7.57 -17.61
N PRO A 124 -9.94 8.51 -17.38
CA PRO A 124 -10.90 8.95 -18.41
C PRO A 124 -10.25 9.54 -19.66
N ASP A 125 -9.04 10.06 -19.55
CA ASP A 125 -8.22 10.56 -20.66
C ASP A 125 -7.48 9.44 -21.44
N GLY A 126 -7.68 8.17 -21.06
CA GLY A 126 -7.01 7.01 -21.64
C GLY A 126 -5.63 6.73 -21.05
N SER A 127 -5.18 7.48 -20.05
CA SER A 127 -3.86 7.25 -19.45
C SER A 127 -3.78 5.90 -18.72
N THR A 128 -2.68 5.18 -18.98
CA THR A 128 -2.30 3.95 -18.30
C THR A 128 -1.64 4.25 -16.93
N PRO A 129 -1.45 3.24 -16.05
CA PRO A 129 -0.65 3.39 -14.84
C PRO A 129 0.75 3.97 -15.12
N GLY A 130 1.42 3.44 -16.15
CA GLY A 130 2.72 3.96 -16.57
C GLY A 130 2.70 5.42 -17.05
N ASP A 131 1.64 5.86 -17.72
CA ASP A 131 1.50 7.26 -18.13
C ASP A 131 1.32 8.18 -16.92
N ARG A 132 0.60 7.74 -15.88
CA ARG A 132 0.47 8.48 -14.63
C ARG A 132 1.82 8.62 -13.92
N VAL A 133 2.58 7.53 -13.79
CA VAL A 133 3.93 7.57 -13.19
C VAL A 133 4.88 8.45 -14.03
N GLN A 134 4.77 8.42 -15.35
CA GLN A 134 5.58 9.27 -16.21
C GLN A 134 5.26 10.77 -16.03
N ARG A 135 4.01 11.14 -15.81
CA ARG A 135 3.63 12.53 -15.47
C ARG A 135 4.24 13.00 -14.14
N GLN A 136 4.48 12.08 -13.21
CA GLN A 136 5.18 12.36 -11.94
C GLN A 136 6.71 12.39 -12.08
N GLY A 137 7.25 12.23 -13.29
CA GLY A 137 8.69 12.23 -13.57
C GLY A 137 9.35 10.86 -13.55
N GLY A 138 8.56 9.78 -13.52
CA GLY A 138 9.05 8.39 -13.59
C GLY A 138 9.02 7.80 -15.00
N GLY A 139 9.07 6.47 -15.07
CA GLY A 139 8.97 5.67 -16.29
C GLY A 139 7.63 4.94 -16.42
N LYS A 140 7.50 4.10 -17.45
CA LYS A 140 6.24 3.42 -17.79
C LYS A 140 6.18 1.94 -17.42
N LEU A 141 7.25 1.38 -16.82
CA LEU A 141 7.30 -0.04 -16.45
C LEU A 141 6.65 -0.27 -15.08
N VAL A 142 5.32 -0.21 -15.06
CA VAL A 142 4.47 -0.27 -13.88
C VAL A 142 3.36 -1.28 -14.09
N GLY A 143 3.16 -2.16 -13.12
CA GLY A 143 1.94 -2.94 -12.93
C GLY A 143 1.03 -2.24 -11.94
N GLU A 144 -0.26 -2.51 -11.99
CA GLU A 144 -1.23 -1.90 -11.09
C GLU A 144 -2.25 -2.92 -10.62
N GLU A 145 -2.59 -2.84 -9.34
CA GLU A 145 -3.70 -3.55 -8.72
C GLU A 145 -4.67 -2.55 -8.13
N ILE A 146 -5.96 -2.86 -8.18
CA ILE A 146 -7.00 -2.00 -7.62
C ILE A 146 -7.97 -2.82 -6.78
N SER A 147 -8.14 -2.41 -5.53
CA SER A 147 -9.14 -2.94 -4.62
C SER A 147 -10.29 -1.94 -4.47
N TYR A 148 -11.53 -2.43 -4.51
CA TYR A 148 -12.74 -1.64 -4.35
C TYR A 148 -13.59 -2.15 -3.19
N GLY A 149 -14.14 -1.21 -2.39
CA GLY A 149 -15.12 -1.51 -1.36
C GLY A 149 -14.55 -1.74 0.04
N TYR A 150 -13.24 -1.72 0.20
CA TYR A 150 -12.57 -2.01 1.48
C TYR A 150 -11.83 -0.79 2.04
N ALA A 151 -12.01 -0.55 3.35
CA ALA A 151 -11.46 0.58 4.09
C ALA A 151 -10.38 0.18 5.11
N ASN A 152 -9.91 -1.06 5.08
CA ASN A 152 -8.83 -1.54 5.93
C ASN A 152 -7.86 -2.42 5.14
N ALA A 153 -6.61 -2.44 5.57
CA ALA A 153 -5.52 -3.10 4.84
C ALA A 153 -5.68 -4.63 4.75
N ASP A 154 -6.24 -5.24 5.78
CA ASP A 154 -6.45 -6.69 5.78
C ASP A 154 -7.40 -7.14 4.69
N ASP A 155 -8.53 -6.44 4.53
CA ASP A 155 -9.52 -6.76 3.52
C ASP A 155 -9.04 -6.43 2.11
N VAL A 156 -8.34 -5.28 1.93
CA VAL A 156 -7.73 -4.90 0.65
C VAL A 156 -6.79 -6.00 0.15
N VAL A 157 -5.86 -6.43 0.98
CA VAL A 157 -4.87 -7.44 0.58
C VAL A 157 -5.49 -8.83 0.48
N GLN A 158 -6.43 -9.18 1.37
CA GLN A 158 -7.16 -10.45 1.29
C GLN A 158 -7.93 -10.57 -0.03
N GLN A 159 -8.60 -9.50 -0.49
CA GLN A 159 -9.28 -9.48 -1.79
C GLN A 159 -8.31 -9.79 -2.93
N LEU A 160 -7.17 -9.12 -2.99
CA LEU A 160 -6.16 -9.28 -4.05
C LEU A 160 -5.50 -10.66 -4.03
N VAL A 161 -5.32 -11.26 -2.84
CA VAL A 161 -4.72 -12.59 -2.69
C VAL A 161 -5.71 -13.71 -3.01
N ILE A 162 -6.95 -13.62 -2.54
CA ILE A 162 -8.00 -14.61 -2.87
C ILE A 162 -8.34 -14.52 -4.34
N ASP A 163 -8.49 -13.31 -4.84
CA ASP A 163 -8.73 -13.00 -6.25
C ASP A 163 -10.01 -13.64 -6.81
N ASP A 164 -11.07 -13.65 -5.97
CA ASP A 164 -12.38 -14.24 -6.26
C ASP A 164 -13.01 -13.61 -7.50
N GLY A 165 -13.42 -14.45 -8.46
CA GLY A 165 -14.05 -14.04 -9.71
C GLY A 165 -13.06 -13.51 -10.76
N VAL A 166 -11.75 -13.68 -10.56
CA VAL A 166 -10.68 -13.37 -11.53
C VAL A 166 -10.02 -14.66 -11.97
N PRO A 167 -10.42 -15.26 -13.10
CA PRO A 167 -10.03 -16.64 -13.47
C PRO A 167 -8.52 -16.85 -13.65
N ASP A 168 -7.79 -15.83 -14.07
CA ASP A 168 -6.33 -15.86 -14.27
C ASP A 168 -5.54 -15.50 -13.02
N ARG A 169 -6.22 -15.15 -11.91
CA ARG A 169 -5.59 -14.76 -10.64
C ARG A 169 -4.53 -13.68 -10.79
N SER A 170 -4.75 -12.76 -11.71
CA SER A 170 -3.75 -11.77 -12.12
C SER A 170 -3.29 -10.85 -10.99
N HIS A 171 -4.15 -10.51 -10.02
CA HIS A 171 -3.71 -9.72 -8.86
C HIS A 171 -2.79 -10.54 -7.96
N ARG A 172 -3.14 -11.78 -7.65
CA ARG A 172 -2.29 -12.67 -6.85
C ARG A 172 -0.94 -12.91 -7.55
N GLU A 173 -0.94 -13.20 -8.85
CA GLU A 173 0.28 -13.39 -9.62
C GLU A 173 1.18 -12.15 -9.61
N LEU A 174 0.59 -10.96 -9.74
CA LEU A 174 1.34 -9.72 -9.68
C LEU A 174 1.93 -9.48 -8.28
N LEU A 175 1.15 -9.67 -7.21
CA LEU A 175 1.65 -9.55 -5.81
C LEU A 175 2.86 -10.44 -5.53
N PHE A 176 2.90 -11.64 -6.12
CA PHE A 176 3.98 -12.60 -5.93
C PHE A 176 5.02 -12.61 -7.05
N ASN A 177 5.01 -11.60 -7.92
CA ASN A 177 6.07 -11.47 -8.91
C ASN A 177 7.41 -11.20 -8.23
N ARG A 178 8.37 -12.11 -8.46
CA ARG A 178 9.70 -12.11 -7.85
C ARG A 178 10.61 -10.99 -8.31
N GLU A 179 10.28 -10.32 -9.41
CA GLU A 179 11.09 -9.25 -9.97
C GLU A 179 10.74 -7.88 -9.39
N LEU A 180 9.56 -7.74 -8.78
CA LEU A 180 9.13 -6.50 -8.17
C LEU A 180 9.97 -6.15 -6.93
N ARG A 181 10.26 -4.88 -6.77
CA ARG A 181 11.06 -4.32 -5.68
C ARG A 181 10.43 -3.11 -5.01
N TYR A 182 9.52 -2.44 -5.72
CA TYR A 182 8.92 -1.19 -5.25
C TYR A 182 7.41 -1.22 -5.44
N ALA A 183 6.73 -0.56 -4.50
CA ALA A 183 5.29 -0.29 -4.60
C ALA A 183 4.98 1.12 -4.13
N GLY A 184 3.95 1.70 -4.73
CA GLY A 184 3.29 2.90 -4.26
C GLY A 184 1.83 2.61 -4.02
N VAL A 185 1.24 3.23 -3.01
CA VAL A 185 -0.15 2.99 -2.61
C VAL A 185 -0.88 4.32 -2.50
N GLY A 186 -2.05 4.39 -3.10
CA GLY A 186 -3.03 5.44 -2.90
C GLY A 186 -4.36 4.85 -2.48
N CYS A 187 -4.96 5.37 -1.42
CA CYS A 187 -6.29 4.96 -0.96
C CYS A 187 -7.20 6.17 -0.79
N GLY A 188 -8.51 5.98 -0.96
CA GLY A 188 -9.47 7.07 -0.81
C GLY A 188 -10.91 6.66 -1.01
N SER A 189 -11.80 7.64 -0.96
CA SER A 189 -13.23 7.45 -1.17
C SER A 189 -13.54 7.14 -2.63
N HIS A 190 -14.54 6.28 -2.84
CA HIS A 190 -15.08 5.95 -4.15
C HIS A 190 -16.59 6.09 -4.14
N SER A 191 -17.14 6.93 -5.04
CA SER A 191 -18.56 7.32 -5.01
C SER A 191 -19.52 6.14 -5.16
N ARG A 192 -19.12 5.07 -5.86
CA ARG A 192 -19.94 3.86 -6.05
C ARG A 192 -19.66 2.76 -5.02
N TYR A 193 -18.40 2.59 -4.60
CA TYR A 193 -17.98 1.46 -3.75
C TYR A 193 -17.61 1.87 -2.33
N GLY A 194 -17.72 3.15 -1.97
CA GLY A 194 -17.33 3.70 -0.67
C GLY A 194 -15.82 3.97 -0.58
N HIS A 195 -14.98 2.98 -0.86
CA HIS A 195 -13.52 3.08 -0.80
C HIS A 195 -12.87 2.43 -2.02
N MET A 196 -11.63 2.82 -2.30
CA MET A 196 -10.74 2.13 -3.21
C MET A 196 -9.29 2.29 -2.76
N CYS A 197 -8.45 1.33 -3.10
CA CYS A 197 -6.99 1.44 -3.02
C CYS A 197 -6.38 1.04 -4.36
N VAL A 198 -5.41 1.82 -4.82
CA VAL A 198 -4.58 1.57 -6.01
C VAL A 198 -3.17 1.24 -5.53
N ILE A 199 -2.60 0.17 -6.05
CA ILE A 199 -1.25 -0.28 -5.73
C ILE A 199 -0.46 -0.35 -7.04
N ASP A 200 0.38 0.64 -7.28
CA ASP A 200 1.33 0.64 -8.39
C ASP A 200 2.61 -0.09 -8.00
N VAL A 201 3.06 -1.03 -8.81
CA VAL A 201 4.23 -1.86 -8.53
C VAL A 201 5.26 -1.81 -9.66
N SER A 202 6.55 -1.88 -9.32
CA SER A 202 7.62 -1.82 -10.31
C SER A 202 8.90 -2.54 -9.85
N ARG A 203 9.76 -2.88 -10.81
CA ARG A 203 11.12 -3.39 -10.58
C ARG A 203 12.08 -2.30 -10.11
N THR A 204 11.79 -1.05 -10.43
CA THR A 204 12.61 0.12 -10.08
C THR A 204 11.81 1.13 -9.28
N ARG A 205 12.47 1.96 -8.48
CA ARG A 205 11.84 2.94 -7.61
C ARG A 205 10.90 3.91 -8.33
N THR A 206 11.18 4.19 -9.59
CA THR A 206 10.50 5.22 -10.38
C THR A 206 9.69 4.67 -11.54
N GLY A 207 9.57 3.34 -11.70
CA GLY A 207 8.95 2.76 -12.89
C GLY A 207 9.76 2.91 -14.18
N ALA A 208 10.96 3.48 -14.12
CA ALA A 208 11.85 3.60 -15.26
C ALA A 208 12.49 2.25 -15.61
N SER A 209 12.87 2.06 -16.86
CA SER A 209 13.74 0.94 -17.24
C SER A 209 15.08 1.05 -16.51
N ARG A 210 15.80 -0.09 -16.40
CA ARG A 210 17.14 -0.08 -15.80
C ARG A 210 18.09 0.90 -16.50
N TYR A 211 17.97 1.03 -17.81
CA TYR A 211 18.80 1.94 -18.62
C TYR A 211 18.44 3.40 -18.35
N GLU A 212 17.15 3.74 -18.28
CA GLU A 212 16.69 5.09 -17.95
C GLU A 212 17.07 5.49 -16.53
N ALA A 213 16.97 4.56 -15.57
CA ALA A 213 17.37 4.80 -14.18
C ALA A 213 18.89 5.09 -14.04
N LEU A 214 19.74 4.40 -14.81
CA LEU A 214 21.19 4.67 -14.86
C LEU A 214 21.48 6.03 -15.48
N ALA A 215 20.86 6.37 -16.60
CA ALA A 215 21.01 7.66 -17.26
C ALA A 215 20.59 8.84 -16.37
N GLN A 216 19.53 8.70 -15.57
CA GLN A 216 19.09 9.72 -14.62
C GLN A 216 20.09 9.91 -13.45
N ASN A 217 20.79 8.86 -13.03
CA ASN A 217 21.83 8.95 -12.00
C ASN A 217 23.08 9.67 -12.52
N ASP A 218 23.47 9.42 -13.76
CA ASP A 218 24.62 10.08 -14.41
C ASP A 218 24.35 11.56 -14.71
N ALA A 219 23.08 11.95 -14.93
CA ALA A 219 22.67 13.33 -15.17
C ALA A 219 22.53 14.17 -13.90
N ARG A 220 22.68 13.62 -12.68
CA ARG A 220 22.68 14.43 -11.46
C ARG A 220 23.92 15.34 -11.45
N PRO A 221 23.77 16.67 -11.25
CA PRO A 221 24.92 17.54 -11.13
C PRO A 221 25.79 17.06 -9.96
N THR A 222 27.02 16.69 -10.24
CA THR A 222 28.04 16.57 -9.19
C THR A 222 28.10 17.93 -8.51
N GLY A 223 27.83 17.96 -7.19
CA GLY A 223 27.63 19.18 -6.39
C GLY A 223 28.61 20.31 -6.65
N PRO A 224 28.40 21.50 -6.06
CA PRO A 224 29.12 22.71 -6.43
C PRO A 224 30.60 22.47 -6.37
N ALA A 225 31.30 22.77 -7.49
CA ALA A 225 32.74 22.79 -7.56
C ALA A 225 33.25 23.72 -6.43
N ARG A 226 34.03 23.19 -5.51
CA ARG A 226 34.76 24.03 -4.54
C ARG A 226 35.60 24.99 -5.36
N GLN A 227 35.23 26.27 -5.33
CA GLN A 227 36.08 27.32 -5.88
C GLN A 227 37.34 27.41 -5.04
N PRO A 228 38.49 27.66 -5.67
CA PRO A 228 39.80 27.75 -5.01
C PRO A 228 39.90 28.96 -4.06
#